data_30daf07d8ff2a3039c9cb89e1719bff1
#
_entry.id   30daf07d8ff2a3039c9cb89e1719bff1
#
_cell.length_a   1.000
_cell.length_b   1.000
_cell.length_c   1.000
_cell.angle_alpha   90.00
_cell.angle_beta   90.00
_cell.angle_gamma   90.00
#
_symmetry.space_group_name_H-M   'P 1'
#
loop_
_entity.id
_entity.type
_entity.pdbx_description
1 polymer ?
#
loop_
_entity_poly.entity_id
_entity_poly.type
_entity_poly.pdbx_seq_one_letter_code
_entity_poly.pdbx_strand_id
1 'polypeptide(L)'
;MYKRQEYGIFDPKTGLNDLYDKMNDAKCLLMCYEENAPGLTAGHPVFARYGVRDGINVYLTTNRPDEATMLAEGKMITRPNEGKLEPLDCSILPRDYEITRKSKIQITQIERTAAQYYRKLWTHNFVGSSAPINMAVLIDGKLAGVFGLDKSALTMGAFGTQVSDAVFLMYGMTVPHKTYRLGRLLTMLAQNRPLIMNICTDLEKEKAKSLKTVQMTKYPEAKEMRGLMELTKKVPDKKMGYRLTYESPLYDRNAKQALNEWLGREERWQKQREKTKSAAQP
;
A
#
# COMPACT_ATOMS: atom_id res chain seq x y z
N MET A 1 -3.17 -32.16 22.94
CA MET A 1 -3.26 -33.00 21.72
C MET A 1 -2.80 -32.16 20.53
N TYR A 2 -1.52 -32.25 20.15
CA TYR A 2 -0.97 -31.50 19.01
C TYR A 2 -1.44 -32.22 17.75
N LYS A 3 -2.32 -31.63 16.94
CA LYS A 3 -2.61 -32.13 15.60
C LYS A 3 -1.32 -32.00 14.77
N ARG A 4 -0.89 -33.09 14.16
CA ARG A 4 0.22 -33.15 13.22
C ARG A 4 -0.01 -32.08 12.16
N GLN A 5 0.90 -31.11 12.08
CA GLN A 5 1.00 -30.24 10.92
C GLN A 5 1.65 -31.08 9.81
N GLU A 6 0.95 -31.30 8.73
CA GLU A 6 1.55 -31.87 7.54
C GLU A 6 2.29 -30.76 6.80
N TYR A 7 3.60 -30.87 6.77
CA TYR A 7 4.45 -29.99 5.96
C TYR A 7 4.52 -30.60 4.55
N GLY A 8 3.80 -30.03 3.61
CA GLY A 8 3.97 -30.34 2.19
C GLY A 8 5.06 -29.41 1.62
N ILE A 9 6.09 -29.98 0.99
CA ILE A 9 6.98 -29.21 0.10
C ILE A 9 6.22 -29.00 -1.20
N PHE A 10 6.00 -27.74 -1.55
CA PHE A 10 5.24 -27.32 -2.70
C PHE A 10 6.18 -27.02 -3.88
N ASP A 11 5.94 -27.64 -5.03
CA ASP A 11 6.58 -27.25 -6.29
C ASP A 11 5.74 -26.14 -6.96
N PRO A 12 6.27 -24.92 -7.05
CA PRO A 12 5.52 -23.79 -7.63
C PRO A 12 5.15 -23.98 -9.10
N LYS A 13 5.72 -24.96 -9.79
CA LYS A 13 5.44 -25.22 -11.21
C LYS A 13 4.25 -26.16 -11.45
N THR A 14 3.96 -27.04 -10.52
CA THR A 14 2.96 -28.11 -10.73
C THR A 14 1.78 -28.06 -9.79
N GLY A 15 1.85 -27.32 -8.70
CA GLY A 15 0.98 -27.54 -7.56
C GLY A 15 0.10 -26.37 -7.14
N LEU A 16 0.08 -25.23 -7.87
CA LEU A 16 -0.79 -24.09 -7.48
C LEU A 16 -2.27 -24.51 -7.47
N ASN A 17 -2.73 -25.25 -8.47
CA ASN A 17 -4.11 -25.72 -8.53
C ASN A 17 -4.41 -26.75 -7.43
N ASP A 18 -3.54 -27.73 -7.21
CA ASP A 18 -3.66 -28.70 -6.12
C ASP A 18 -3.68 -28.05 -4.74
N LEU A 19 -2.90 -26.98 -4.57
CA LEU A 19 -2.89 -26.21 -3.33
C LEU A 19 -4.23 -25.47 -3.14
N TYR A 20 -4.74 -24.84 -4.18
CA TYR A 20 -6.04 -24.16 -4.14
C TYR A 20 -7.19 -25.14 -3.90
N ASP A 21 -7.17 -26.31 -4.52
CA ASP A 21 -8.18 -27.34 -4.30
C ASP A 21 -8.16 -27.86 -2.85
N LYS A 22 -6.96 -28.12 -2.31
CA LYS A 22 -6.79 -28.51 -0.90
C LYS A 22 -7.18 -27.38 0.06
N MET A 23 -6.99 -26.13 -0.32
CA MET A 23 -7.43 -24.96 0.45
C MET A 23 -8.95 -24.79 0.44
N ASN A 24 -9.65 -25.25 -0.59
CA ASN A 24 -11.11 -25.13 -0.65
C ASN A 24 -11.82 -26.04 0.36
N ASP A 25 -11.24 -27.20 0.69
CA ASP A 25 -11.86 -28.23 1.55
C ASP A 25 -11.49 -28.09 3.03
N ALA A 26 -10.46 -27.35 3.37
CA ALA A 26 -9.97 -27.24 4.74
C ALA A 26 -9.78 -25.77 5.17
N LYS A 27 -9.87 -25.51 6.48
CA LYS A 27 -9.38 -24.26 7.07
C LYS A 27 -7.86 -24.26 6.96
N CYS A 28 -7.33 -23.64 5.92
CA CYS A 28 -5.91 -23.58 5.67
C CYS A 28 -5.33 -22.22 6.05
N LEU A 29 -4.24 -22.27 6.80
CA LEU A 29 -3.32 -21.19 6.99
C LEU A 29 -2.09 -21.48 6.12
N LEU A 30 -1.86 -20.64 5.12
CA LEU A 30 -0.70 -20.77 4.27
C LEU A 30 0.40 -19.80 4.73
N MET A 31 1.56 -20.36 4.95
CA MET A 31 2.77 -19.60 5.22
C MET A 31 3.70 -19.72 4.00
N CYS A 32 4.02 -18.61 3.35
CA CYS A 32 4.87 -18.59 2.16
C CYS A 32 5.99 -17.57 2.28
N TYR A 33 7.09 -17.84 1.59
CA TYR A 33 8.21 -16.91 1.48
C TYR A 33 7.92 -15.82 0.45
N GLU A 34 8.59 -14.67 0.60
CA GLU A 34 8.39 -13.48 -0.23
C GLU A 34 8.46 -13.76 -1.74
N GLU A 35 9.37 -14.63 -2.15
CA GLU A 35 9.56 -14.99 -3.56
C GLU A 35 8.32 -15.62 -4.20
N ASN A 36 7.54 -16.34 -3.41
CA ASN A 36 6.34 -17.05 -3.85
C ASN A 36 5.04 -16.30 -3.53
N ALA A 37 5.12 -15.25 -2.71
CA ALA A 37 3.95 -14.53 -2.22
C ALA A 37 3.04 -13.98 -3.34
N PRO A 38 3.56 -13.39 -4.44
CA PRO A 38 2.68 -12.85 -5.49
C PRO A 38 1.78 -13.88 -6.15
N GLY A 39 2.25 -15.12 -6.31
CA GLY A 39 1.45 -16.21 -6.88
C GLY A 39 0.47 -16.81 -5.88
N LEU A 40 0.93 -17.06 -4.66
CA LEU A 40 0.17 -17.73 -3.62
C LEU A 40 -0.85 -16.83 -2.93
N THR A 41 -0.61 -15.52 -2.92
CA THR A 41 -1.56 -14.54 -2.35
C THR A 41 -2.52 -13.99 -3.38
N ALA A 42 -2.41 -14.37 -4.65
CA ALA A 42 -3.32 -13.94 -5.71
C ALA A 42 -4.76 -14.42 -5.39
N GLY A 43 -5.60 -13.49 -4.98
CA GLY A 43 -6.98 -13.80 -4.58
C GLY A 43 -7.21 -14.03 -3.09
N HIS A 44 -6.15 -14.16 -2.28
CA HIS A 44 -6.25 -14.29 -0.84
C HIS A 44 -5.56 -13.11 -0.14
N PRO A 45 -6.19 -12.46 0.85
CA PRO A 45 -5.56 -11.36 1.57
C PRO A 45 -4.42 -11.90 2.44
N VAL A 46 -3.28 -11.21 2.41
CA VAL A 46 -2.22 -11.42 3.39
C VAL A 46 -2.64 -10.72 4.67
N PHE A 47 -2.79 -11.45 5.76
CA PHE A 47 -3.23 -10.91 7.04
C PHE A 47 -2.11 -10.78 8.07
N ALA A 48 -0.95 -11.40 7.85
CA ALA A 48 0.22 -11.18 8.68
C ALA A 48 1.52 -11.33 7.88
N ARG A 49 2.57 -10.68 8.34
CA ARG A 49 3.90 -10.74 7.77
C ARG A 49 4.93 -10.86 8.88
N TYR A 50 5.85 -11.80 8.71
CA TYR A 50 7.03 -11.95 9.54
C TYR A 50 8.28 -11.51 8.80
N GLY A 51 9.13 -10.70 9.43
CA GLY A 51 10.50 -10.61 9.03
C GLY A 51 11.30 -11.72 9.72
N VAL A 52 11.91 -12.61 8.98
CA VAL A 52 12.85 -13.61 9.52
C VAL A 52 14.24 -13.01 9.57
N ARG A 53 15.12 -13.58 10.40
CA ARG A 53 16.45 -13.08 10.74
C ARG A 53 17.36 -12.78 9.54
N ASP A 54 17.13 -13.42 8.40
CA ASP A 54 17.94 -13.29 7.18
C ASP A 54 17.32 -12.39 6.10
N GLY A 55 16.35 -11.55 6.47
CA GLY A 55 15.69 -10.64 5.52
C GLY A 55 14.60 -11.29 4.68
N ILE A 56 14.34 -12.58 4.86
CA ILE A 56 13.26 -13.30 4.19
C ILE A 56 11.94 -12.94 4.88
N ASN A 57 10.98 -12.46 4.13
CA ASN A 57 9.64 -12.20 4.64
C ASN A 57 8.78 -13.46 4.48
N VAL A 58 8.02 -13.75 5.52
CA VAL A 58 7.03 -14.81 5.52
C VAL A 58 5.66 -14.19 5.59
N TYR A 59 4.77 -14.58 4.72
CA TYR A 59 3.40 -14.10 4.62
C TYR A 59 2.44 -15.16 5.11
N LEU A 60 1.43 -14.74 5.84
CA LEU A 60 0.31 -15.56 6.23
C LEU A 60 -0.92 -15.16 5.42
N THR A 61 -1.49 -16.11 4.74
CA THR A 61 -2.74 -15.95 3.99
C THR A 61 -3.70 -17.09 4.29
N THR A 62 -4.96 -16.93 4.00
CA THR A 62 -5.97 -17.95 4.21
C THR A 62 -6.99 -17.95 3.07
N ASN A 63 -7.61 -19.10 2.85
CA ASN A 63 -8.76 -19.25 1.98
C ASN A 63 -10.07 -18.70 2.59
N ARG A 64 -10.02 -18.25 3.87
CA ARG A 64 -11.16 -17.66 4.57
C ARG A 64 -10.86 -16.22 4.94
N PRO A 65 -10.98 -15.30 3.96
CA PRO A 65 -10.63 -13.88 4.15
C PRO A 65 -11.44 -13.19 5.25
N ASP A 66 -12.69 -13.59 5.46
CA ASP A 66 -13.54 -13.00 6.50
C ASP A 66 -13.07 -13.39 7.90
N GLU A 67 -12.71 -14.66 8.11
CA GLU A 67 -12.11 -15.13 9.36
C GLU A 67 -10.70 -14.52 9.56
N ALA A 68 -9.92 -14.32 8.49
CA ALA A 68 -8.60 -13.72 8.55
C ALA A 68 -8.66 -12.23 8.91
N THR A 69 -9.65 -11.50 8.41
CA THR A 69 -9.88 -10.11 8.79
C THR A 69 -10.16 -10.00 10.29
N MET A 70 -11.02 -10.86 10.84
CA MET A 70 -11.28 -10.94 12.28
C MET A 70 -10.02 -11.30 13.08
N LEU A 71 -9.19 -12.23 12.60
CA LEU A 71 -7.93 -12.59 13.25
C LEU A 71 -6.90 -11.45 13.19
N ALA A 72 -6.84 -10.73 12.09
CA ALA A 72 -5.95 -9.60 11.90
C ALA A 72 -6.36 -8.39 12.75
N GLU A 73 -7.64 -8.14 12.90
CA GLU A 73 -8.18 -7.11 13.80
C GLU A 73 -7.92 -7.43 15.27
N GLY A 74 -7.86 -8.72 15.64
CA GLY A 74 -7.70 -9.15 17.02
C GLY A 74 -6.29 -9.52 17.47
N LYS A 75 -5.44 -10.06 16.60
CA LYS A 75 -4.15 -10.67 17.01
C LYS A 75 -3.09 -10.59 15.91
N MET A 76 -2.67 -9.39 15.54
CA MET A 76 -1.55 -9.28 14.65
C MET A 76 -0.26 -9.76 15.33
N ILE A 77 0.48 -10.60 14.61
CA ILE A 77 1.77 -11.08 15.08
C ILE A 77 2.79 -9.96 14.91
N THR A 78 3.34 -9.53 16.04
CA THR A 78 4.33 -8.45 16.11
C THR A 78 5.70 -9.00 16.52
N ARG A 79 6.77 -8.30 16.15
CA ARG A 79 8.07 -8.56 16.74
C ARG A 79 8.06 -8.15 18.23
N PRO A 80 8.82 -8.81 19.10
CA PRO A 80 8.84 -8.50 20.53
C PRO A 80 9.07 -7.02 20.87
N ASN A 81 9.77 -6.27 20.00
CA ASN A 81 10.16 -4.87 20.22
C ASN A 81 9.23 -3.85 19.53
N GLU A 82 8.14 -4.25 18.89
CA GLU A 82 7.29 -3.32 18.10
C GLU A 82 6.14 -2.71 18.90
N GLY A 83 5.93 -3.13 20.13
CA GLY A 83 4.78 -2.73 20.92
C GLY A 83 3.48 -3.36 20.43
N LYS A 84 2.37 -3.02 21.09
CA LYS A 84 1.03 -3.50 20.73
C LYS A 84 0.54 -2.71 19.51
N LEU A 85 0.33 -3.39 18.39
CA LEU A 85 -0.28 -2.78 17.21
C LEU A 85 -1.80 -2.91 17.32
N GLU A 86 -2.50 -1.80 17.14
CA GLU A 86 -3.95 -1.75 17.26
C GLU A 86 -4.58 -1.21 15.99
N PRO A 87 -5.64 -1.85 15.46
CA PRO A 87 -6.38 -1.32 14.33
C PRO A 87 -7.15 -0.05 14.73
N LEU A 88 -7.60 0.70 13.75
CA LEU A 88 -8.57 1.77 13.95
C LEU A 88 -9.95 1.16 14.23
N ASP A 89 -10.75 1.86 15.02
CA ASP A 89 -12.15 1.51 15.23
C ASP A 89 -13.00 1.95 14.01
N CYS A 90 -12.77 1.27 12.89
CA CYS A 90 -13.54 1.46 11.66
C CYS A 90 -13.46 0.23 10.77
N SER A 91 -14.51 -0.01 9.99
CA SER A 91 -14.52 -1.12 9.04
C SER A 91 -13.56 -0.89 7.87
N ILE A 92 -12.96 -1.97 7.37
CA ILE A 92 -12.13 -1.94 6.16
C ILE A 92 -13.03 -1.87 4.92
N LEU A 93 -12.60 -1.15 3.90
CA LEU A 93 -13.32 -1.03 2.63
C LEU A 93 -13.38 -2.42 1.94
N PRO A 94 -14.58 -2.94 1.63
CA PRO A 94 -14.71 -4.21 0.91
C PRO A 94 -14.01 -4.19 -0.45
N ARG A 95 -13.45 -5.34 -0.86
CA ARG A 95 -12.68 -5.46 -2.11
C ARG A 95 -13.48 -5.17 -3.39
N ASP A 96 -14.79 -5.26 -3.31
CA ASP A 96 -15.74 -5.02 -4.41
C ASP A 96 -16.63 -3.79 -4.17
N TYR A 97 -16.29 -2.98 -3.18
CA TYR A 97 -17.05 -1.76 -2.87
C TYR A 97 -17.10 -0.82 -4.08
N GLU A 98 -18.30 -0.41 -4.47
CA GLU A 98 -18.49 0.52 -5.57
C GLU A 98 -18.17 1.95 -5.15
N ILE A 99 -17.09 2.50 -5.70
CA ILE A 99 -16.67 3.88 -5.46
C ILE A 99 -17.24 4.75 -6.57
N THR A 100 -18.03 5.73 -6.19
CA THR A 100 -18.68 6.63 -7.13
C THR A 100 -18.26 8.08 -6.93
N ARG A 101 -18.68 8.95 -7.86
CA ARG A 101 -18.48 10.40 -7.70
C ARG A 101 -19.26 11.00 -6.53
N LYS A 102 -20.18 10.26 -5.91
CA LYS A 102 -20.91 10.67 -4.71
C LYS A 102 -20.21 10.26 -3.41
N SER A 103 -19.28 9.31 -3.48
CA SER A 103 -18.53 8.83 -2.32
C SER A 103 -17.82 9.95 -1.58
N LYS A 104 -17.82 9.87 -0.26
CA LYS A 104 -17.19 10.85 0.64
C LYS A 104 -15.78 10.38 0.98
N ILE A 105 -14.79 11.25 0.76
CA ILE A 105 -13.41 11.02 1.19
C ILE A 105 -13.16 11.77 2.49
N GLN A 106 -12.61 11.04 3.47
CA GLN A 106 -12.12 11.60 4.72
C GLN A 106 -10.65 11.23 4.85
N ILE A 107 -9.83 12.19 5.30
CA ILE A 107 -8.41 11.97 5.59
C ILE A 107 -8.21 12.41 7.03
N THR A 108 -7.67 11.52 7.84
CA THR A 108 -7.44 11.79 9.26
C THR A 108 -6.02 11.36 9.65
N GLN A 109 -5.42 12.10 10.57
CA GLN A 109 -4.15 11.69 11.16
C GLN A 109 -4.40 10.55 12.14
N ILE A 110 -3.51 9.57 12.13
CA ILE A 110 -3.59 8.37 12.97
C ILE A 110 -2.27 8.13 13.70
N GLU A 111 -2.36 7.37 14.77
CA GLU A 111 -1.21 6.93 15.54
C GLU A 111 -0.28 6.02 14.72
N ARG A 112 1.00 6.06 15.06
CA ARG A 112 2.03 5.24 14.41
C ARG A 112 1.74 3.74 14.53
N THR A 113 1.22 3.30 15.66
CA THR A 113 0.87 1.89 15.93
C THR A 113 -0.23 1.40 15.01
N ALA A 114 -1.30 2.18 14.82
CA ALA A 114 -2.37 1.88 13.88
C ALA A 114 -1.87 1.88 12.42
N ALA A 115 -1.04 2.86 12.04
CA ALA A 115 -0.45 2.90 10.72
C ALA A 115 0.43 1.66 10.45
N GLN A 116 1.23 1.24 11.41
CA GLN A 116 2.07 0.04 11.28
C GLN A 116 1.23 -1.24 11.19
N TYR A 117 0.10 -1.31 11.92
CA TYR A 117 -0.85 -2.41 11.79
C TYR A 117 -1.25 -2.63 10.33
N TYR A 118 -1.79 -1.60 9.66
CA TYR A 118 -2.23 -1.70 8.28
C TYR A 118 -1.09 -1.87 7.28
N ARG A 119 0.07 -1.28 7.54
CA ARG A 119 1.27 -1.50 6.73
C ARG A 119 1.66 -2.99 6.72
N LYS A 120 1.60 -3.67 7.84
CA LYS A 120 1.86 -5.11 7.92
C LYS A 120 0.76 -5.93 7.26
N LEU A 121 -0.49 -5.51 7.43
CA LEU A 121 -1.63 -6.22 6.87
C LEU A 121 -1.62 -6.22 5.32
N TRP A 122 -1.26 -5.09 4.69
CA TRP A 122 -1.40 -4.91 3.24
C TRP A 122 -0.10 -4.93 2.45
N THR A 123 1.03 -5.10 3.09
CA THR A 123 2.32 -5.07 2.39
C THR A 123 2.72 -6.46 1.92
N HIS A 124 3.09 -6.56 0.65
CA HIS A 124 3.68 -7.74 0.03
C HIS A 124 5.21 -7.68 -0.08
N ASN A 125 5.81 -6.54 0.25
CA ASN A 125 7.24 -6.26 0.14
C ASN A 125 7.79 -5.67 1.44
N PHE A 126 9.09 -5.40 1.46
CA PHE A 126 9.76 -4.78 2.59
C PHE A 126 9.02 -3.53 3.08
N VAL A 127 8.68 -3.50 4.36
CA VAL A 127 8.12 -2.33 5.01
C VAL A 127 9.25 -1.33 5.22
N GLY A 128 9.29 -0.30 4.40
CA GLY A 128 10.23 0.81 4.54
C GLY A 128 10.10 1.55 5.87
N SER A 129 10.86 2.64 6.03
CA SER A 129 10.87 3.47 7.23
C SER A 129 9.46 3.89 7.66
N SER A 130 9.24 4.05 8.96
CA SER A 130 8.05 4.70 9.49
C SER A 130 8.06 6.18 9.13
N ALA A 131 6.88 6.77 9.00
CA ALA A 131 6.74 8.21 8.82
C ALA A 131 6.44 8.90 10.15
N PRO A 132 6.88 10.15 10.34
CA PRO A 132 6.48 10.94 11.51
C PRO A 132 5.01 11.34 11.48
N ILE A 133 4.43 11.51 10.29
CA ILE A 133 3.01 11.86 10.11
C ILE A 133 2.34 10.72 9.36
N ASN A 134 1.33 10.12 9.97
CA ASN A 134 0.60 9.00 9.42
C ASN A 134 -0.86 9.38 9.21
N MET A 135 -1.40 9.07 8.04
CA MET A 135 -2.74 9.44 7.62
C MET A 135 -3.53 8.20 7.21
N ALA A 136 -4.80 8.15 7.61
CA ALA A 136 -5.77 7.19 7.10
C ALA A 136 -6.68 7.86 6.08
N VAL A 137 -7.05 7.11 5.05
CA VAL A 137 -8.03 7.52 4.03
C VAL A 137 -9.25 6.63 4.18
N LEU A 138 -10.39 7.25 4.45
CA LEU A 138 -11.67 6.57 4.50
C LEU A 138 -12.53 6.98 3.29
N ILE A 139 -13.22 6.00 2.74
CA ILE A 139 -14.22 6.17 1.68
C ILE A 139 -15.56 5.74 2.26
N ASP A 140 -16.51 6.67 2.35
CA ASP A 140 -17.81 6.45 2.96
C ASP A 140 -17.73 5.84 4.37
N GLY A 141 -16.75 6.33 5.18
CA GLY A 141 -16.49 5.88 6.54
C GLY A 141 -15.71 4.57 6.67
N LYS A 142 -15.32 3.93 5.55
CA LYS A 142 -14.57 2.66 5.53
C LYS A 142 -13.11 2.91 5.16
N LEU A 143 -12.19 2.26 5.87
CA LEU A 143 -10.76 2.44 5.66
C LEU A 143 -10.32 1.87 4.29
N ALA A 144 -9.86 2.76 3.41
CA ALA A 144 -9.38 2.42 2.08
C ALA A 144 -7.86 2.29 2.01
N GLY A 145 -7.14 2.96 2.91
CA GLY A 145 -5.68 2.89 2.93
C GLY A 145 -5.06 3.83 3.95
N VAL A 146 -3.75 3.71 4.09
CA VAL A 146 -2.92 4.55 4.94
C VAL A 146 -1.70 5.06 4.16
N PHE A 147 -1.24 6.26 4.47
CA PHE A 147 0.01 6.79 3.94
C PHE A 147 0.77 7.60 4.97
N GLY A 148 2.07 7.71 4.77
CA GLY A 148 2.95 8.43 5.69
C GLY A 148 3.69 9.55 5.01
N LEU A 149 3.78 10.68 5.69
CA LEU A 149 4.47 11.88 5.23
C LEU A 149 5.63 12.24 6.16
N ASP A 150 6.68 12.80 5.57
CA ASP A 150 7.79 13.41 6.27
C ASP A 150 8.07 14.78 5.68
N LYS A 151 8.05 15.81 6.54
CA LYS A 151 8.30 17.20 6.20
C LYS A 151 9.64 17.72 6.72
N SER A 152 10.44 16.87 7.36
CA SER A 152 11.73 17.28 7.96
C SER A 152 12.68 17.92 6.95
N ALA A 153 12.62 17.53 5.69
CA ALA A 153 13.42 18.10 4.63
C ALA A 153 13.16 19.60 4.37
N LEU A 154 12.00 20.11 4.78
CA LEU A 154 11.69 21.55 4.64
C LEU A 154 12.52 22.44 5.58
N THR A 155 12.99 21.89 6.69
CA THR A 155 13.71 22.67 7.73
C THR A 155 15.09 22.12 8.04
N MET A 156 15.30 20.81 7.98
CA MET A 156 16.50 20.15 8.51
C MET A 156 17.30 19.37 7.46
N GLY A 157 16.81 19.23 6.24
CA GLY A 157 17.39 18.30 5.28
C GLY A 157 17.17 16.84 5.71
N ALA A 158 16.41 16.05 4.96
CA ALA A 158 16.19 14.64 5.24
C ALA A 158 17.43 13.82 4.84
N PHE A 159 17.87 12.89 5.70
CA PHE A 159 18.95 11.95 5.40
C PHE A 159 20.31 12.58 5.06
N GLY A 160 20.66 13.70 5.68
CA GLY A 160 21.92 14.40 5.41
C GLY A 160 21.95 15.16 4.07
N THR A 161 20.80 15.34 3.45
CA THR A 161 20.65 16.16 2.24
C THR A 161 20.36 17.62 2.59
N GLN A 162 20.57 18.52 1.63
CA GLN A 162 20.23 19.93 1.78
C GLN A 162 18.73 20.12 2.05
N VAL A 163 18.37 21.23 2.71
CA VAL A 163 16.99 21.68 2.85
C VAL A 163 16.31 21.68 1.48
N SER A 164 15.15 21.11 1.39
CA SER A 164 14.39 20.91 0.16
C SER A 164 13.04 21.61 0.28
N ASP A 165 12.41 21.90 -0.84
CA ASP A 165 11.04 22.41 -0.91
C ASP A 165 9.98 21.29 -1.05
N ALA A 166 10.37 20.06 -0.76
CA ALA A 166 9.53 18.88 -0.90
C ALA A 166 9.11 18.26 0.45
N VAL A 167 7.86 17.86 0.54
CA VAL A 167 7.37 16.90 1.51
C VAL A 167 7.55 15.49 0.95
N PHE A 168 8.00 14.53 1.78
CA PHE A 168 8.22 13.17 1.34
C PHE A 168 7.01 12.28 1.64
N LEU A 169 6.51 11.59 0.62
CA LEU A 169 5.60 10.46 0.76
C LEU A 169 6.44 9.21 1.04
N MET A 170 6.51 8.83 2.31
CA MET A 170 7.35 7.72 2.80
C MET A 170 6.78 6.36 2.43
N TYR A 171 5.47 6.24 2.42
CA TYR A 171 4.73 5.04 2.01
C TYR A 171 3.28 5.38 1.69
N GLY A 172 2.65 4.52 0.88
CA GLY A 172 1.21 4.52 0.66
C GLY A 172 0.75 3.08 0.46
N MET A 173 -0.22 2.65 1.26
CA MET A 173 -0.75 1.28 1.24
C MET A 173 -2.26 1.29 1.28
N THR A 174 -2.87 0.40 0.52
CA THR A 174 -4.32 0.34 0.36
C THR A 174 -4.83 -1.07 0.55
N VAL A 175 -6.11 -1.17 0.86
CA VAL A 175 -6.83 -2.43 0.72
C VAL A 175 -6.69 -2.93 -0.73
N PRO A 176 -6.56 -4.23 -0.94
CA PRO A 176 -6.69 -4.81 -2.26
C PRO A 176 -8.10 -4.56 -2.80
N HIS A 177 -8.23 -4.03 -4.02
CA HIS A 177 -9.52 -3.78 -4.65
C HIS A 177 -9.62 -4.48 -6.00
N LYS A 178 -10.78 -5.09 -6.31
CA LYS A 178 -10.98 -5.87 -7.55
C LYS A 178 -10.93 -5.00 -8.81
N THR A 179 -11.46 -3.80 -8.72
CA THR A 179 -11.70 -2.92 -9.88
C THR A 179 -10.75 -1.72 -9.92
N TYR A 180 -10.46 -1.12 -8.76
CA TYR A 180 -9.81 0.18 -8.68
C TYR A 180 -8.36 0.10 -8.18
N ARG A 181 -7.49 0.96 -8.70
CA ARG A 181 -6.10 1.14 -8.26
C ARG A 181 -6.05 2.20 -7.15
N LEU A 182 -6.44 1.83 -5.94
CA LEU A 182 -6.55 2.74 -4.80
C LEU A 182 -5.22 3.43 -4.43
N GLY A 183 -4.09 2.78 -4.66
CA GLY A 183 -2.77 3.39 -4.44
C GLY A 183 -2.57 4.67 -5.23
N ARG A 184 -3.14 4.78 -6.44
CA ARG A 184 -3.11 6.00 -7.23
C ARG A 184 -3.96 7.11 -6.62
N LEU A 185 -5.13 6.77 -6.05
CA LEU A 185 -5.95 7.73 -5.30
C LEU A 185 -5.18 8.26 -4.09
N LEU A 186 -4.53 7.39 -3.31
CA LEU A 186 -3.73 7.82 -2.16
C LEU A 186 -2.62 8.79 -2.57
N THR A 187 -1.89 8.48 -3.64
CA THR A 187 -0.85 9.38 -4.16
C THR A 187 -1.45 10.73 -4.56
N MET A 188 -2.59 10.74 -5.25
CA MET A 188 -3.28 11.98 -5.63
C MET A 188 -3.77 12.78 -4.42
N LEU A 189 -4.23 12.12 -3.36
CA LEU A 189 -4.62 12.78 -2.11
C LEU A 189 -3.42 13.37 -1.37
N ALA A 190 -2.29 12.66 -1.34
CA ALA A 190 -1.05 13.15 -0.75
C ALA A 190 -0.48 14.38 -1.50
N GLN A 191 -0.79 14.55 -2.80
CA GLN A 191 -0.41 15.72 -3.60
C GLN A 191 -1.29 16.96 -3.34
N ASN A 192 -2.36 16.85 -2.53
CA ASN A 192 -3.27 17.97 -2.30
C ASN A 192 -2.62 19.03 -1.41
N ARG A 193 -2.46 20.23 -1.94
CA ARG A 193 -1.87 21.36 -1.22
C ARG A 193 -2.60 21.69 0.09
N PRO A 194 -3.94 21.73 0.16
CA PRO A 194 -4.64 21.98 1.43
C PRO A 194 -4.29 20.97 2.52
N LEU A 195 -4.12 19.69 2.17
CA LEU A 195 -3.70 18.67 3.13
C LEU A 195 -2.30 18.95 3.67
N ILE A 196 -1.35 19.22 2.78
CA ILE A 196 0.03 19.52 3.17
C ILE A 196 0.11 20.78 4.02
N MET A 197 -0.61 21.84 3.64
CA MET A 197 -0.64 23.09 4.41
C MET A 197 -1.20 22.90 5.82
N ASN A 198 -2.14 21.97 6.03
CA ASN A 198 -2.70 21.69 7.36
C ASN A 198 -1.72 20.99 8.32
N ILE A 199 -0.72 20.31 7.81
CA ILE A 199 0.30 19.62 8.63
C ILE A 199 1.60 20.41 8.78
N CYS A 200 1.74 21.52 8.06
CA CYS A 200 2.92 22.38 8.05
C CYS A 200 2.75 23.57 9.00
N THR A 201 3.83 23.96 9.67
CA THR A 201 3.97 25.25 10.33
C THR A 201 4.05 26.37 9.28
N ASP A 202 3.89 27.63 9.69
CA ASP A 202 3.90 28.74 8.74
C ASP A 202 5.21 28.85 7.94
N LEU A 203 6.35 28.66 8.61
CA LEU A 203 7.65 28.60 7.93
C LEU A 203 7.76 27.46 6.91
N GLU A 204 7.18 26.30 7.21
CA GLU A 204 7.17 25.14 6.31
C GLU A 204 6.22 25.35 5.14
N LYS A 205 5.07 26.03 5.35
CA LYS A 205 4.10 26.35 4.28
C LYS A 205 4.72 27.20 3.16
N GLU A 206 5.58 28.14 3.50
CA GLU A 206 6.28 28.97 2.53
C GLU A 206 7.24 28.15 1.65
N LYS A 207 7.81 27.10 2.22
CA LYS A 207 8.79 26.22 1.55
C LYS A 207 8.17 25.06 0.79
N ALA A 208 7.04 24.51 1.27
CA ALA A 208 6.44 23.28 0.70
C ALA A 208 5.86 23.54 -0.70
N LYS A 209 6.55 23.09 -1.75
CA LYS A 209 6.15 23.25 -3.16
C LYS A 209 5.84 21.97 -3.85
N SER A 210 6.46 20.85 -3.44
CA SER A 210 6.37 19.57 -4.12
C SER A 210 6.18 18.41 -3.16
N LEU A 211 5.73 17.29 -3.71
CA LEU A 211 5.71 15.97 -3.06
C LEU A 211 6.77 15.09 -3.73
N LYS A 212 7.62 14.47 -2.94
CA LYS A 212 8.61 13.46 -3.39
C LYS A 212 8.33 12.09 -2.83
N THR A 213 8.69 11.06 -3.58
CA THR A 213 8.71 9.67 -3.08
C THR A 213 9.85 8.90 -3.70
N VAL A 214 10.30 7.86 -3.00
CA VAL A 214 11.32 6.94 -3.49
C VAL A 214 10.74 5.54 -3.59
N GLN A 215 10.85 4.93 -4.76
CA GLN A 215 10.41 3.58 -5.03
C GLN A 215 11.61 2.65 -5.24
N MET A 216 11.63 1.54 -4.50
CA MET A 216 12.59 0.45 -4.72
C MET A 216 11.90 -0.64 -5.55
N THR A 217 12.41 -0.94 -6.72
CA THR A 217 11.74 -1.87 -7.67
C THR A 217 12.75 -2.56 -8.58
N LYS A 218 12.40 -3.77 -9.03
CA LYS A 218 13.14 -4.51 -10.05
C LYS A 218 13.02 -3.89 -11.46
N TYR A 219 12.07 -2.99 -11.64
CA TYR A 219 11.77 -2.40 -12.96
C TYR A 219 12.35 -0.99 -13.09
N PRO A 220 12.69 -0.57 -14.33
CA PRO A 220 13.26 0.76 -14.57
C PRO A 220 12.26 1.91 -14.40
N GLU A 221 11.00 1.61 -14.15
CA GLU A 221 9.91 2.57 -13.94
C GLU A 221 8.82 1.94 -13.05
N ALA A 222 8.28 2.69 -12.10
CA ALA A 222 7.14 2.27 -11.29
C ALA A 222 5.83 2.64 -12.02
N LYS A 223 5.10 1.63 -12.49
CA LYS A 223 3.87 1.82 -13.29
C LYS A 223 2.78 2.60 -12.57
N GLU A 224 2.69 2.46 -11.25
CA GLU A 224 1.74 3.18 -10.41
C GLU A 224 1.97 4.69 -10.40
N MET A 225 3.21 5.14 -10.57
CA MET A 225 3.57 6.57 -10.58
C MET A 225 3.37 7.23 -11.94
N ARG A 226 3.23 6.44 -13.01
CA ARG A 226 3.10 6.96 -14.37
C ARG A 226 1.90 7.89 -14.53
N GLY A 227 2.16 9.13 -14.98
CA GLY A 227 1.15 10.18 -15.16
C GLY A 227 0.59 10.76 -13.85
N LEU A 228 1.20 10.45 -12.70
CA LEU A 228 0.93 11.10 -11.40
C LEU A 228 2.13 11.91 -10.93
N MET A 229 3.34 11.37 -11.10
CA MET A 229 4.58 12.00 -10.67
C MET A 229 5.62 11.84 -11.78
N GLU A 230 6.56 12.77 -11.86
CA GLU A 230 7.69 12.75 -12.76
C GLU A 230 8.85 11.94 -12.15
N LEU A 231 9.52 11.12 -12.95
CA LEU A 231 10.74 10.42 -12.55
C LEU A 231 11.93 11.38 -12.64
N THR A 232 12.38 11.88 -11.50
CA THR A 232 13.47 12.87 -11.43
C THR A 232 14.86 12.25 -11.25
N LYS A 233 14.93 11.04 -10.65
CA LYS A 233 16.20 10.34 -10.46
C LYS A 233 16.02 8.83 -10.53
N LYS A 234 16.96 8.18 -11.22
CA LYS A 234 17.03 6.73 -11.35
C LYS A 234 18.44 6.27 -11.03
N VAL A 235 18.56 5.42 -10.02
CA VAL A 235 19.85 4.87 -9.58
C VAL A 235 19.73 3.35 -9.57
N PRO A 236 20.63 2.63 -10.28
CA PRO A 236 20.72 1.18 -10.17
C PRO A 236 21.02 0.76 -8.71
N ASP A 237 20.36 -0.29 -8.25
CA ASP A 237 20.58 -0.89 -6.94
C ASP A 237 20.84 -2.39 -7.12
N LYS A 238 21.94 -2.88 -6.51
CA LYS A 238 22.40 -4.28 -6.69
C LYS A 238 21.39 -5.31 -6.12
N LYS A 239 20.64 -4.94 -5.09
CA LYS A 239 19.71 -5.87 -4.42
C LYS A 239 18.29 -5.73 -4.97
N MET A 240 17.83 -4.49 -5.19
CA MET A 240 16.43 -4.20 -5.52
C MET A 240 16.22 -3.83 -7.00
N GLY A 241 17.28 -3.78 -7.82
CA GLY A 241 17.22 -3.38 -9.22
C GLY A 241 17.38 -1.87 -9.41
N TYR A 242 16.43 -1.07 -8.94
CA TYR A 242 16.46 0.38 -9.09
C TYR A 242 15.91 1.10 -7.87
N ARG A 243 16.54 2.22 -7.54
CA ARG A 243 15.98 3.26 -6.67
C ARG A 243 15.51 4.41 -7.55
N LEU A 244 14.21 4.63 -7.61
CA LEU A 244 13.54 5.61 -8.44
C LEU A 244 13.00 6.73 -7.56
N THR A 245 13.40 7.98 -7.83
CA THR A 245 12.85 9.15 -7.14
C THR A 245 11.82 9.81 -8.05
N TYR A 246 10.64 10.01 -7.53
CA TYR A 246 9.53 10.69 -8.20
C TYR A 246 9.21 11.99 -7.50
N GLU A 247 8.79 12.98 -8.28
CA GLU A 247 8.38 14.28 -7.77
C GLU A 247 7.15 14.80 -8.53
N SER A 248 6.32 15.55 -7.84
CA SER A 248 5.20 16.29 -8.44
C SER A 248 4.97 17.60 -7.70
N PRO A 249 4.43 18.63 -8.33
CA PRO A 249 3.94 19.80 -7.63
C PRO A 249 2.79 19.43 -6.68
N LEU A 250 2.53 20.29 -5.70
CA LEU A 250 1.32 20.25 -4.90
C LEU A 250 0.17 20.91 -5.68
N TYR A 251 -0.99 20.27 -5.69
CA TYR A 251 -2.16 20.72 -6.44
C TYR A 251 -3.19 21.38 -5.53
N ASP A 252 -3.68 22.54 -5.93
CA ASP A 252 -4.80 23.22 -5.27
C ASP A 252 -6.13 22.55 -5.63
N ARG A 253 -6.38 21.44 -4.99
CA ARG A 253 -7.61 20.65 -5.11
C ARG A 253 -7.99 20.06 -3.77
N ASN A 254 -9.28 19.93 -3.50
CA ASN A 254 -9.77 19.22 -2.33
C ASN A 254 -9.89 17.70 -2.60
N ALA A 255 -10.20 16.93 -1.55
CA ALA A 255 -10.30 15.48 -1.64
C ALA A 255 -11.38 15.01 -2.64
N LYS A 256 -12.49 15.76 -2.77
CA LYS A 256 -13.57 15.48 -3.71
C LYS A 256 -13.15 15.67 -5.16
N GLN A 257 -12.41 16.73 -5.44
CA GLN A 257 -11.86 16.98 -6.78
C GLN A 257 -10.83 15.89 -7.14
N ALA A 258 -9.97 15.49 -6.19
CA ALA A 258 -9.02 14.39 -6.39
C ALA A 258 -9.74 13.05 -6.69
N LEU A 259 -10.83 12.74 -5.97
CA LEU A 259 -11.65 11.56 -6.25
C LEU A 259 -12.24 11.59 -7.67
N ASN A 260 -12.84 12.69 -8.08
CA ASN A 260 -13.46 12.82 -9.40
C ASN A 260 -12.43 12.70 -10.53
N GLU A 261 -11.26 13.31 -10.36
CA GLU A 261 -10.15 13.21 -11.32
C GLU A 261 -9.63 11.77 -11.41
N TRP A 262 -9.44 11.12 -10.26
CA TRP A 262 -9.00 9.74 -10.20
C TRP A 262 -10.00 8.79 -10.86
N LEU A 263 -11.30 8.90 -10.57
CA LEU A 263 -12.34 8.09 -11.22
C LEU A 263 -12.32 8.25 -12.74
N GLY A 264 -12.19 9.47 -13.25
CA GLY A 264 -12.06 9.69 -14.69
C GLY A 264 -10.80 9.04 -15.30
N ARG A 265 -9.70 8.91 -14.54
CA ARG A 265 -8.49 8.18 -14.97
C ARG A 265 -8.72 6.66 -14.94
N GLU A 266 -9.43 6.13 -13.93
CA GLU A 266 -9.78 4.72 -13.83
C GLU A 266 -10.73 4.28 -14.95
N GLU A 267 -11.77 5.06 -15.24
CA GLU A 267 -12.69 4.82 -16.37
C GLU A 267 -11.94 4.71 -17.71
N ARG A 268 -11.02 5.64 -17.99
CA ARG A 268 -10.18 5.59 -19.20
C ARG A 268 -9.30 4.35 -19.26
N TRP A 269 -8.68 4.00 -18.15
CA TRP A 269 -7.81 2.83 -18.06
C TRP A 269 -8.59 1.52 -18.26
N GLN A 270 -9.77 1.39 -17.69
CA GLN A 270 -10.64 0.23 -17.87
C GLN A 270 -11.05 0.07 -19.35
N LYS A 271 -11.48 1.13 -19.99
CA LYS A 271 -11.82 1.14 -21.44
C LYS A 271 -10.62 0.71 -22.32
N GLN A 272 -9.41 1.13 -21.97
CA GLN A 272 -8.22 0.71 -22.72
C GLN A 272 -7.94 -0.79 -22.53
N ARG A 273 -8.09 -1.32 -21.31
CA ARG A 273 -7.92 -2.77 -21.05
C ARG A 273 -8.93 -3.62 -21.82
N GLU A 274 -10.18 -3.21 -21.86
CA GLU A 274 -11.22 -3.91 -22.61
C GLU A 274 -10.91 -3.95 -24.12
N LYS A 275 -10.50 -2.82 -24.69
CA LYS A 275 -10.05 -2.76 -26.10
C LYS A 275 -8.86 -3.69 -26.37
N THR A 276 -7.89 -3.74 -25.47
CA THR A 276 -6.71 -4.63 -25.62
C THR A 276 -7.10 -6.10 -25.51
N LYS A 277 -8.04 -6.44 -24.63
CA LYS A 277 -8.53 -7.82 -24.49
C LYS A 277 -9.33 -8.27 -25.73
N SER A 278 -10.22 -7.43 -26.25
CA SER A 278 -10.98 -7.73 -27.46
C SER A 278 -10.11 -7.83 -28.71
N ALA A 279 -9.02 -7.07 -28.80
CA ALA A 279 -8.07 -7.15 -29.89
C ALA A 279 -7.12 -8.36 -29.80
N ALA A 280 -7.01 -9.00 -28.64
CA ALA A 280 -6.16 -10.18 -28.39
C ALA A 280 -6.93 -11.52 -28.45
N GLN A 281 -8.22 -11.50 -28.67
CA GLN A 281 -9.03 -12.69 -28.97
C GLN A 281 -9.03 -12.89 -30.50
N PRO A 282 -8.46 -14.04 -30.98
CA PRO A 282 -8.43 -14.37 -32.41
C PRO A 282 -9.83 -14.62 -32.98
#